data_483d0017bce1d2f032dece418fda3769
#
_entry.id   483d0017bce1d2f032dece418fda3769
#
_cell.length_a   1.000
_cell.length_b   1.000
_cell.length_c   1.000
_cell.angle_alpha   90.00
_cell.angle_beta   90.00
_cell.angle_gamma   90.00
#
_symmetry.space_group_name_H-M   'P 1'
#
loop_
_entity.id
_entity.type
_entity.pdbx_description
1 polymer ?
#
loop_
_entity_poly.entity_id
_entity_poly.type
_entity_poly.pdbx_seq_one_letter_code
_entity_poly.pdbx_strand_id
1 'polypeptide(L)'
;MATNYVEVDTTALQKMGNNLKTSATAIGGQKAQVESLKFGPAQAGRAYAEKGTKVSEGWGHVATWLKNWQTAIDKSGGVYTTSATSYAAVDNSNVKKITAAGVNL
;
A
#
# COMPACT_ATOMS: atom_id res chain seq x y z
N MET A 1 -6.95 -22.32 31.00
CA MET A 1 -7.29 -20.94 30.64
C MET A 1 -8.16 -20.96 29.38
N ALA A 2 -9.23 -20.22 29.39
CA ALA A 2 -10.08 -20.12 28.21
C ALA A 2 -9.34 -19.42 27.08
N THR A 3 -9.42 -19.99 25.89
CA THR A 3 -8.77 -19.45 24.68
C THR A 3 -9.79 -19.09 23.60
N ASN A 4 -11.04 -18.80 24.03
CA ASN A 4 -12.16 -18.51 23.16
C ASN A 4 -12.42 -17.00 22.97
N TYR A 5 -11.41 -16.20 23.16
CA TYR A 5 -11.44 -14.76 22.85
C TYR A 5 -10.63 -14.46 21.60
N VAL A 6 -10.97 -13.38 20.93
CA VAL A 6 -10.22 -12.87 19.80
C VAL A 6 -9.24 -11.81 20.29
N GLU A 7 -7.98 -12.03 20.00
CA GLU A 7 -6.91 -11.10 20.35
C GLU A 7 -6.37 -10.46 19.06
N VAL A 8 -6.20 -9.14 19.06
CA VAL A 8 -5.64 -8.40 17.96
C VAL A 8 -4.38 -7.69 18.43
N ASP A 9 -3.24 -8.05 17.84
CA ASP A 9 -1.99 -7.34 18.05
C ASP A 9 -1.98 -6.07 17.21
N THR A 10 -2.38 -4.95 17.82
CA THR A 10 -2.49 -3.66 17.13
C THR A 10 -1.14 -3.12 16.68
N THR A 11 -0.07 -3.43 17.40
CA THR A 11 1.30 -3.03 17.03
C THR A 11 1.76 -3.78 15.77
N ALA A 12 1.52 -5.09 15.71
CA ALA A 12 1.83 -5.87 14.52
C ALA A 12 1.01 -5.42 13.32
N LEU A 13 -0.27 -5.14 13.51
CA LEU A 13 -1.17 -4.66 12.46
C LEU A 13 -0.72 -3.29 11.92
N GLN A 14 -0.33 -2.38 12.81
CA GLN A 14 0.22 -1.08 12.44
C GLN A 14 1.51 -1.24 11.61
N LYS A 15 2.40 -2.12 12.04
CA LYS A 15 3.65 -2.41 11.34
C LYS A 15 3.40 -2.99 9.95
N MET A 16 2.46 -3.92 9.83
CA MET A 16 2.07 -4.47 8.53
C MET A 16 1.55 -3.39 7.59
N GLY A 17 0.70 -2.51 8.10
CA GLY A 17 0.19 -1.38 7.32
C GLY A 17 1.31 -0.45 6.86
N ASN A 18 2.24 -0.10 7.72
CA ASN A 18 3.38 0.74 7.38
C ASN A 18 4.32 0.06 6.37
N ASN A 19 4.52 -1.25 6.50
CA ASN A 19 5.32 -2.01 5.55
C ASN A 19 4.68 -2.02 4.15
N LEU A 20 3.36 -2.15 4.07
CA LEU A 20 2.64 -2.05 2.81
C LEU A 20 2.80 -0.67 2.17
N LYS A 21 2.71 0.40 2.95
CA LYS A 21 2.93 1.77 2.46
C LYS A 21 4.36 1.97 1.96
N THR A 22 5.34 1.40 2.64
CA THR A 22 6.75 1.42 2.19
C THR A 22 6.89 0.70 0.85
N SER A 23 6.25 -0.46 0.70
CA SER A 23 6.22 -1.20 -0.56
C SER A 23 5.56 -0.38 -1.68
N ALA A 24 4.48 0.31 -1.38
CA ALA A 24 3.81 1.19 -2.35
C ALA A 24 4.75 2.32 -2.81
N THR A 25 5.51 2.91 -1.91
CA THR A 25 6.51 3.93 -2.24
C THR A 25 7.60 3.37 -3.16
N ALA A 26 8.06 2.15 -2.90
CA ALA A 26 9.04 1.47 -3.75
C ALA A 26 8.49 1.25 -5.18
N ILE A 27 7.24 0.84 -5.30
CA ILE A 27 6.57 0.67 -6.59
C ILE A 27 6.46 2.00 -7.33
N GLY A 28 6.15 3.08 -6.61
CA GLY A 28 6.12 4.43 -7.16
C GLY A 28 7.49 4.85 -7.73
N GLY A 29 8.57 4.47 -7.08
CA GLY A 29 9.93 4.67 -7.58
C GLY A 29 10.20 3.90 -8.88
N GLN A 30 9.74 2.67 -8.97
CA GLN A 30 9.84 1.87 -10.21
C GLN A 30 9.03 2.48 -11.35
N LYS A 31 7.81 2.97 -11.05
CA LYS A 31 6.99 3.69 -12.01
C LYS A 31 7.74 4.90 -12.59
N ALA A 32 8.35 5.70 -11.73
CA ALA A 32 9.13 6.86 -12.15
C ALA A 32 10.30 6.47 -13.06
N GLN A 33 10.98 5.36 -12.78
CA GLN A 33 12.03 4.84 -13.63
C GLN A 33 11.52 4.41 -15.00
N VAL A 34 10.38 3.72 -15.04
CA VAL A 34 9.74 3.34 -16.32
C VAL A 34 9.36 4.57 -17.12
N GLU A 35 8.80 5.59 -16.50
CA GLU A 35 8.44 6.85 -17.15
C GLU A 35 9.65 7.61 -17.69
N SER A 36 10.84 7.39 -17.11
CA SER A 36 12.08 8.00 -17.58
C SER A 36 12.67 7.32 -18.80
N LEU A 37 12.19 6.11 -19.15
CA LEU A 37 12.65 5.39 -20.32
C LEU A 37 12.18 6.11 -21.58
N LYS A 38 13.13 6.53 -22.39
CA LYS A 38 12.86 7.29 -23.61
C LYS A 38 13.19 6.46 -24.83
N PHE A 39 12.25 5.62 -25.22
CA PHE A 39 12.32 4.91 -26.46
C PHE A 39 11.05 5.18 -27.26
N GLY A 40 11.19 5.79 -28.39
CA GLY A 40 10.08 6.16 -29.25
C GLY A 40 10.51 6.24 -30.70
N PRO A 41 9.75 6.93 -31.56
CA PRO A 41 10.05 7.02 -32.99
C PRO A 41 11.46 7.52 -33.31
N ALA A 42 11.95 8.51 -32.52
CA ALA A 42 13.27 9.10 -32.74
C ALA A 42 14.41 8.10 -32.46
N GLN A 43 14.24 7.27 -31.44
CA GLN A 43 15.23 6.26 -31.06
C GLN A 43 15.19 5.02 -31.96
N ALA A 44 14.00 4.69 -32.48
CA ALA A 44 13.82 3.54 -33.36
C ALA A 44 14.39 3.76 -34.78
N GLY A 45 14.53 5.04 -35.15
CA GLY A 45 14.98 5.40 -36.48
C GLY A 45 13.84 5.54 -37.52
N ARG A 46 14.15 6.18 -38.60
CA ARG A 46 13.15 6.60 -39.60
C ARG A 46 12.32 5.41 -40.16
N ALA A 47 12.96 4.28 -40.40
CA ALA A 47 12.29 3.11 -40.98
C ALA A 47 11.39 2.37 -39.97
N TYR A 48 11.58 2.63 -38.67
CA TYR A 48 10.90 1.92 -37.56
C TYR A 48 10.15 2.86 -36.65
N ALA A 49 9.84 4.07 -37.08
CA ALA A 49 9.19 5.08 -36.24
C ALA A 49 7.87 4.58 -35.65
N GLU A 50 7.05 3.89 -36.44
CA GLU A 50 5.78 3.31 -35.98
C GLU A 50 6.00 2.25 -34.90
N LYS A 51 7.01 1.41 -35.06
CA LYS A 51 7.37 0.40 -34.05
C LYS A 51 7.87 1.06 -32.75
N GLY A 52 8.63 2.14 -32.89
CA GLY A 52 9.07 2.94 -31.73
C GLY A 52 7.89 3.54 -30.97
N THR A 53 6.87 4.02 -31.67
CA THR A 53 5.64 4.50 -31.03
C THR A 53 4.95 3.40 -30.25
N LYS A 54 4.83 2.20 -30.79
CA LYS A 54 4.22 1.06 -30.10
C LYS A 54 4.99 0.66 -28.86
N VAL A 55 6.32 0.70 -28.89
CA VAL A 55 7.16 0.44 -27.71
C VAL A 55 6.92 1.51 -26.65
N SER A 56 6.85 2.77 -27.05
CA SER A 56 6.56 3.89 -26.13
C SER A 56 5.19 3.73 -25.45
N GLU A 57 4.19 3.36 -26.24
CA GLU A 57 2.84 3.09 -25.70
C GLU A 57 2.85 1.92 -24.71
N GLY A 58 3.59 0.85 -25.01
CA GLY A 58 3.76 -0.29 -24.12
C GLY A 58 4.34 0.11 -22.78
N TRP A 59 5.37 0.94 -22.75
CA TRP A 59 5.94 1.48 -21.52
C TRP A 59 4.94 2.36 -20.75
N GLY A 60 4.11 3.11 -21.46
CA GLY A 60 3.03 3.87 -20.87
C GLY A 60 2.00 2.99 -20.16
N HIS A 61 1.65 1.85 -20.74
CA HIS A 61 0.76 0.86 -20.11
C HIS A 61 1.40 0.26 -18.85
N VAL A 62 2.69 -0.06 -18.89
CA VAL A 62 3.42 -0.56 -17.72
C VAL A 62 3.40 0.46 -16.58
N ALA A 63 3.65 1.73 -16.89
CA ALA A 63 3.61 2.81 -15.90
C ALA A 63 2.22 2.95 -15.26
N THR A 64 1.15 2.88 -16.05
CA THR A 64 -0.23 2.92 -15.56
C THR A 64 -0.53 1.73 -14.64
N TRP A 65 -0.11 0.54 -15.05
CA TRP A 65 -0.28 -0.68 -14.24
C TRP A 65 0.45 -0.56 -12.89
N LEU A 66 1.69 -0.08 -12.88
CA LEU A 66 2.45 0.16 -11.66
C LEU A 66 1.77 1.18 -10.74
N LYS A 67 1.21 2.25 -11.32
CA LYS A 67 0.45 3.25 -10.56
C LYS A 67 -0.77 2.62 -9.88
N ASN A 68 -1.52 1.81 -10.60
CA ASN A 68 -2.70 1.16 -10.07
C ASN A 68 -2.32 0.20 -8.94
N TRP A 69 -1.23 -0.53 -9.11
CA TRP A 69 -0.71 -1.43 -8.09
C TRP A 69 -0.26 -0.66 -6.85
N GLN A 70 0.50 0.41 -7.03
CA GLN A 70 0.90 1.29 -5.94
C GLN A 70 -0.30 1.79 -5.14
N THR A 71 -1.32 2.28 -5.83
CA THR A 71 -2.55 2.78 -5.20
C THR A 71 -3.25 1.70 -4.40
N ALA A 72 -3.36 0.48 -4.94
CA ALA A 72 -4.00 -0.64 -4.25
C ALA A 72 -3.25 -1.03 -2.98
N ILE A 73 -1.92 -1.11 -3.03
CA ILE A 73 -1.09 -1.45 -1.87
C ILE A 73 -1.12 -0.34 -0.82
N ASP A 74 -1.07 0.92 -1.23
CA ASP A 74 -1.16 2.05 -0.31
C ASP A 74 -2.51 2.07 0.42
N LYS A 75 -3.60 1.86 -0.29
CA LYS A 75 -4.94 1.76 0.32
C LYS A 75 -5.03 0.58 1.28
N SER A 76 -4.47 -0.57 0.92
CA SER A 76 -4.43 -1.74 1.80
C SER A 76 -3.66 -1.44 3.09
N GLY A 77 -2.51 -0.76 2.97
CA GLY A 77 -1.74 -0.31 4.11
C GLY A 77 -2.54 0.63 5.01
N GLY A 78 -3.28 1.56 4.41
CA GLY A 78 -4.17 2.47 5.14
C GLY A 78 -5.27 1.74 5.90
N VAL A 79 -5.86 0.71 5.33
CA VAL A 79 -6.87 -0.12 6.00
C VAL A 79 -6.27 -0.79 7.24
N TYR A 80 -5.07 -1.37 7.13
CA TYR A 80 -4.40 -1.99 8.28
C TYR A 80 -4.11 -1.00 9.39
N THR A 81 -3.57 0.18 9.07
CA THR A 81 -3.26 1.21 10.07
C THR A 81 -4.52 1.78 10.72
N THR A 82 -5.57 2.00 9.96
CA THR A 82 -6.87 2.46 10.47
C THR A 82 -7.50 1.40 11.38
N SER A 83 -7.46 0.14 11.00
CA SER A 83 -7.98 -0.96 11.81
C SER A 83 -7.21 -1.09 13.13
N ALA A 84 -5.89 -0.97 13.10
CA ALA A 84 -5.06 -0.98 14.30
C ALA A 84 -5.47 0.13 15.27
N THR A 85 -5.67 1.34 14.76
CA THR A 85 -6.10 2.49 15.57
C THR A 85 -7.49 2.25 16.15
N SER A 86 -8.41 1.71 15.37
CA SER A 86 -9.78 1.43 15.81
C SER A 86 -9.81 0.37 16.91
N TYR A 87 -9.08 -0.72 16.76
CA TYR A 87 -8.98 -1.76 17.78
C TYR A 87 -8.37 -1.23 19.07
N ALA A 88 -7.29 -0.45 18.99
CA ALA A 88 -6.67 0.17 20.15
C ALA A 88 -7.63 1.13 20.87
N ALA A 89 -8.41 1.91 20.14
CA ALA A 89 -9.39 2.83 20.72
C ALA A 89 -10.52 2.08 21.44
N VAL A 90 -11.01 1.00 20.88
CA VAL A 90 -12.03 0.15 21.49
C VAL A 90 -11.51 -0.49 22.78
N ASP A 91 -10.30 -1.04 22.76
CA ASP A 91 -9.68 -1.63 23.93
C ASP A 91 -9.52 -0.61 25.05
N ASN A 92 -9.01 0.56 24.76
CA ASN A 92 -8.85 1.63 25.75
C ASN A 92 -10.20 2.08 26.33
N SER A 93 -11.23 2.18 25.47
CA SER A 93 -12.58 2.52 25.90
C SER A 93 -13.16 1.45 26.85
N ASN A 94 -12.96 0.19 26.51
CA ASN A 94 -13.44 -0.93 27.32
C ASN A 94 -12.73 -0.98 28.68
N VAL A 95 -11.42 -0.81 28.70
CA VAL A 95 -10.64 -0.75 29.96
C VAL A 95 -11.19 0.36 30.85
N LYS A 96 -11.40 1.56 30.31
CA LYS A 96 -11.96 2.68 31.06
C LYS A 96 -13.35 2.38 31.64
N LYS A 97 -14.22 1.76 30.86
CA LYS A 97 -15.57 1.39 31.30
C LYS A 97 -15.53 0.34 32.39
N ILE A 98 -14.70 -0.67 32.25
CA ILE A 98 -14.55 -1.73 33.24
C ILE A 98 -13.97 -1.18 34.53
N THR A 99 -12.94 -0.34 34.45
CA THR A 99 -12.35 0.32 35.64
C THR A 99 -13.36 1.22 36.32
N ALA A 100 -14.14 1.97 35.57
CA ALA A 100 -15.20 2.83 36.14
C ALA A 100 -16.30 2.02 36.84
N ALA A 101 -16.53 0.77 36.41
CA ALA A 101 -17.45 -0.15 37.07
C ALA A 101 -16.87 -0.79 38.35
N GLY A 102 -15.65 -0.43 38.75
CA GLY A 102 -15.01 -0.92 39.98
C GLY A 102 -14.16 -2.18 39.80
N VAL A 103 -13.88 -2.57 38.57
CA VAL A 103 -13.00 -3.71 38.28
C VAL A 103 -11.62 -3.18 37.95
N ASN A 104 -10.65 -3.61 38.74
CA ASN A 104 -9.24 -3.24 38.53
C ASN A 104 -8.56 -4.32 37.68
N LEU A 105 -8.04 -3.93 36.55
CA LEU A 105 -7.40 -4.84 35.56
C LEU A 105 -5.86 -4.84 35.71
#